data_bc8b262c0fc9d14315549fefa60ac224
#
_entry.id   bc8b262c0fc9d14315549fefa60ac224
#
_cell.length_a   1.000
_cell.length_b   1.000
_cell.length_c   1.000
_cell.angle_alpha   90.00
_cell.angle_beta   90.00
_cell.angle_gamma   90.00
#
_symmetry.space_group_name_H-M   'P 1'
#
loop_
_entity.id
_entity.type
_entity.pdbx_description
1 polymer ?
#
loop_
_entity_poly.entity_id
_entity_poly.type
_entity_poly.pdbx_seq_one_letter_code
_entity_poly.pdbx_strand_id
1 'polypeptide(L)'
;MPRILYGVSPIGLGHATRSLVLSRELERSGAEVRFFSGGRAADFIRDGGFRVEGIVEDPVPHISDGQMSRVATWYIRSWIANRRTVPRTRRLLDDFSPDLVVCDEEFSGMVVAGERGVKRVFIADELALGFARTWVARRIEARVDGWYKGLQGSVDLLIVPEFGESGGNRRFVGPIVRRTTKSPLEAKSSYGLPEGGMVLFATSGSGVGWELALRVRDAMGLAGLSGVNLVVTGNRAPRIEGDDVYDLGVIPDNQDLVAAADLVVSTAGKSTIDEAAAAGTPIIVIPIRYHAEQERNAAALGYSSSDVSRLPDLVRNLYGKRQPPRVFNGEVEACRAILSLVGRIDASGN
;
A
#
# COMPACT_ATOMS: atom_id res chain seq x y z
N MET A 1 3.37 -28.46 7.48
CA MET A 1 2.79 -27.11 7.36
C MET A 1 3.96 -26.15 7.13
N PRO A 2 4.05 -25.45 5.99
CA PRO A 2 5.14 -24.51 5.76
C PRO A 2 5.12 -23.38 6.77
N ARG A 3 6.29 -23.02 7.28
CA ARG A 3 6.47 -21.91 8.22
C ARG A 3 7.04 -20.71 7.47
N ILE A 4 6.30 -19.64 7.42
CA ILE A 4 6.64 -18.44 6.65
C ILE A 4 6.90 -17.27 7.60
N LEU A 5 8.12 -16.75 7.58
CA LEU A 5 8.43 -15.48 8.24
C LEU A 5 8.16 -14.35 7.25
N TYR A 6 7.23 -13.46 7.59
CA TYR A 6 6.75 -12.42 6.68
C TYR A 6 7.16 -11.03 7.17
N GLY A 7 8.08 -10.39 6.46
CA GLY A 7 8.52 -9.01 6.70
C GLY A 7 7.69 -8.00 5.93
N VAL A 8 7.28 -6.91 6.58
CA VAL A 8 6.49 -5.86 5.93
C VAL A 8 7.14 -4.50 6.17
N SER A 9 7.29 -3.73 5.09
CA SER A 9 7.74 -2.35 5.16
C SER A 9 6.85 -1.54 6.11
N PRO A 10 7.42 -0.77 7.05
CA PRO A 10 6.65 0.09 7.93
C PRO A 10 6.16 1.37 7.26
N ILE A 11 6.61 1.65 6.03
CA ILE A 11 6.34 2.90 5.31
C ILE A 11 4.97 2.84 4.64
N GLY A 12 4.02 3.57 5.20
CA GLY A 12 2.63 3.56 4.74
C GLY A 12 1.86 2.29 5.14
N LEU A 13 0.59 2.23 4.78
CA LEU A 13 -0.27 1.08 5.09
C LEU A 13 -0.53 0.16 3.89
N GLY A 14 -0.15 0.57 2.68
CA GLY A 14 -0.37 -0.20 1.46
C GLY A 14 0.27 -1.59 1.51
N HIS A 15 1.53 -1.65 1.98
CA HIS A 15 2.26 -2.91 2.16
C HIS A 15 1.59 -3.81 3.21
N ALA A 16 1.21 -3.26 4.37
CA ALA A 16 0.52 -4.01 5.42
C ALA A 16 -0.84 -4.54 4.94
N THR A 17 -1.58 -3.73 4.19
CA THR A 17 -2.88 -4.06 3.63
C THR A 17 -2.81 -5.25 2.70
N ARG A 18 -1.93 -5.22 1.67
CA ARG A 18 -1.79 -6.32 0.71
C ARG A 18 -1.17 -7.57 1.34
N SER A 19 -0.25 -7.38 2.29
CA SER A 19 0.36 -8.49 3.02
C SER A 19 -0.65 -9.25 3.88
N LEU A 20 -1.61 -8.59 4.51
CA LEU A 20 -2.71 -9.24 5.24
C LEU A 20 -3.60 -10.08 4.31
N VAL A 21 -3.92 -9.56 3.12
CA VAL A 21 -4.73 -10.31 2.13
C VAL A 21 -4.01 -11.58 1.71
N LEU A 22 -2.74 -11.45 1.31
CA LEU A 22 -1.92 -12.59 0.89
C LEU A 22 -1.69 -13.59 2.02
N SER A 23 -1.45 -13.13 3.25
CA SER A 23 -1.20 -14.03 4.37
C SER A 23 -2.43 -14.84 4.78
N ARG A 24 -3.63 -14.24 4.68
CA ARG A 24 -4.87 -15.01 4.87
C ARG A 24 -5.03 -16.13 3.84
N GLU A 25 -4.61 -15.89 2.60
CA GLU A 25 -4.64 -16.92 1.56
C GLU A 25 -3.58 -18.00 1.79
N LEU A 26 -2.39 -17.61 2.27
CA LEU A 26 -1.34 -18.57 2.68
C LEU A 26 -1.80 -19.45 3.85
N GLU A 27 -2.46 -18.89 4.89
CA GLU A 27 -3.00 -19.66 6.01
C GLU A 27 -4.14 -20.59 5.58
N ARG A 28 -5.06 -20.12 4.71
CA ARG A 28 -6.10 -21.00 4.12
C ARG A 28 -5.50 -22.17 3.36
N SER A 29 -4.34 -21.96 2.75
CA SER A 29 -3.59 -22.99 2.03
C SER A 29 -2.70 -23.85 2.95
N GLY A 30 -2.81 -23.67 4.28
CA GLY A 30 -2.16 -24.50 5.29
C GLY A 30 -0.73 -24.08 5.64
N ALA A 31 -0.35 -22.82 5.47
CA ALA A 31 0.90 -22.26 5.98
C ALA A 31 0.74 -21.70 7.42
N GLU A 32 1.81 -21.68 8.19
CA GLU A 32 1.93 -20.89 9.42
C GLU A 32 2.64 -19.58 9.07
N VAL A 33 1.99 -18.43 9.31
CA VAL A 33 2.56 -17.12 9.01
C VAL A 33 2.86 -16.35 10.29
N ARG A 34 4.10 -15.87 10.42
CA ARG A 34 4.51 -14.99 11.51
C ARG A 34 5.09 -13.72 10.92
N PHE A 35 4.57 -12.57 11.35
CA PHE A 35 5.01 -11.28 10.82
C PHE A 35 6.12 -10.64 11.63
N PHE A 36 6.90 -9.78 10.96
CA PHE A 36 7.67 -8.73 11.59
C PHE A 36 7.54 -7.44 10.76
N SER A 37 7.42 -6.33 11.46
CA SER A 37 7.25 -5.00 10.87
C SER A 37 7.60 -3.92 11.90
N GLY A 38 7.18 -2.69 11.69
CA GLY A 38 7.36 -1.58 12.62
C GLY A 38 6.24 -0.56 12.54
N GLY A 39 6.23 0.37 13.51
CA GLY A 39 5.30 1.48 13.52
C GLY A 39 3.85 1.06 13.31
N ARG A 40 3.10 1.87 12.56
CA ARG A 40 1.67 1.64 12.28
C ARG A 40 1.38 0.39 11.47
N ALA A 41 2.30 -0.03 10.62
CA ALA A 41 2.11 -1.26 9.86
C ALA A 41 2.05 -2.47 10.79
N ALA A 42 2.90 -2.51 11.84
CA ALA A 42 2.84 -3.56 12.85
C ALA A 42 1.52 -3.54 13.63
N ASP A 43 1.02 -2.35 14.01
CA ASP A 43 -0.26 -2.23 14.70
C ASP A 43 -1.42 -2.69 13.81
N PHE A 44 -1.44 -2.25 12.56
CA PHE A 44 -2.46 -2.66 11.59
C PHE A 44 -2.48 -4.17 11.33
N ILE A 45 -1.30 -4.82 11.27
CA ILE A 45 -1.19 -6.28 11.13
C ILE A 45 -1.72 -6.99 12.38
N ARG A 46 -1.42 -6.45 13.58
CA ARG A 46 -1.90 -7.01 14.86
C ARG A 46 -3.42 -6.91 14.97
N ASP A 47 -3.98 -5.76 14.60
CA ASP A 47 -5.43 -5.54 14.55
C ASP A 47 -6.11 -6.45 13.53
N GLY A 48 -5.39 -6.84 12.47
CA GLY A 48 -5.79 -7.84 11.49
C GLY A 48 -5.77 -9.29 12.00
N GLY A 49 -5.39 -9.52 13.27
CA GLY A 49 -5.43 -10.82 13.94
C GLY A 49 -4.14 -11.65 13.82
N PHE A 50 -3.07 -11.10 13.28
CA PHE A 50 -1.79 -11.81 13.12
C PHE A 50 -0.80 -11.49 14.23
N ARG A 51 0.02 -12.50 14.57
CA ARG A 51 1.17 -12.28 15.44
C ARG A 51 2.25 -11.50 14.69
N VAL A 52 2.67 -10.34 15.23
CA VAL A 52 3.68 -9.49 14.63
C VAL A 52 4.72 -9.05 15.65
N GLU A 53 5.99 -9.13 15.29
CA GLU A 53 7.11 -8.60 16.05
C GLU A 53 7.44 -7.17 15.56
N GLY A 54 7.31 -6.19 16.44
CA GLY A 54 7.55 -4.76 16.13
C GLY A 54 9.03 -4.39 16.19
N ILE A 55 9.84 -4.92 15.29
CA ILE A 55 11.31 -4.78 15.32
C ILE A 55 11.88 -3.87 14.24
N VAL A 56 11.10 -3.53 13.21
CA VAL A 56 11.55 -2.70 12.08
C VAL A 56 11.46 -1.22 12.45
N GLU A 57 12.56 -0.49 12.27
CA GLU A 57 12.55 0.96 12.45
C GLU A 57 11.92 1.64 11.24
N ASP A 58 11.10 2.68 11.49
CA ASP A 58 10.37 3.44 10.46
C ASP A 58 11.00 4.82 10.22
N PRO A 59 11.91 4.96 9.25
CA PRO A 59 12.44 6.25 8.85
C PRO A 59 11.45 6.99 7.93
N VAL A 60 10.47 7.67 8.52
CA VAL A 60 9.47 8.44 7.77
C VAL A 60 10.14 9.47 6.85
N PRO A 61 9.77 9.53 5.54
CA PRO A 61 10.25 10.56 4.63
C PRO A 61 9.74 11.95 5.08
N HIS A 62 10.55 12.97 4.84
CA HIS A 62 10.14 14.33 5.14
C HIS A 62 9.28 14.88 4.01
N ILE A 63 8.04 15.24 4.34
CA ILE A 63 7.09 15.85 3.41
C ILE A 63 6.66 17.20 3.96
N SER A 64 6.74 18.26 3.15
CA SER A 64 6.29 19.61 3.45
C SER A 64 5.65 20.22 2.23
N ASP A 65 4.60 21.02 2.41
CA ASP A 65 3.88 21.72 1.33
C ASP A 65 3.45 20.79 0.18
N GLY A 66 3.01 19.58 0.51
CA GLY A 66 2.62 18.57 -0.48
C GLY A 66 3.77 18.05 -1.36
N GLN A 67 5.03 18.18 -0.89
CA GLN A 67 6.23 17.77 -1.62
C GLN A 67 7.15 16.91 -0.76
N MET A 68 7.73 15.87 -1.37
CA MET A 68 8.79 15.09 -0.74
C MET A 68 10.11 15.85 -0.75
N SER A 69 10.78 15.95 0.38
CA SER A 69 12.02 16.70 0.55
C SER A 69 13.06 15.92 1.38
N ARG A 70 14.32 16.40 1.43
CA ARG A 70 15.43 15.78 2.19
C ARG A 70 15.68 14.30 1.87
N VAL A 71 15.50 13.91 0.62
CA VAL A 71 15.57 12.51 0.15
C VAL A 71 16.92 11.85 0.48
N ALA A 72 18.04 12.56 0.34
CA ALA A 72 19.37 12.02 0.69
C ALA A 72 19.46 11.63 2.18
N THR A 73 18.94 12.49 3.06
CA THR A 73 18.90 12.23 4.51
C THR A 73 18.00 11.04 4.82
N TRP A 74 16.88 10.92 4.13
CA TRP A 74 15.97 9.79 4.28
C TRP A 74 16.64 8.47 3.87
N TYR A 75 17.34 8.39 2.75
CA TYR A 75 18.10 7.20 2.35
C TYR A 75 19.15 6.79 3.38
N ILE A 76 19.89 7.76 3.93
CA ILE A 76 20.91 7.47 4.96
C ILE A 76 20.25 6.93 6.23
N ARG A 77 19.15 7.54 6.68
CA ARG A 77 18.39 7.07 7.85
C ARG A 77 17.82 5.68 7.64
N SER A 78 17.25 5.39 6.45
CA SER A 78 16.73 4.07 6.09
C SER A 78 17.82 3.01 6.10
N TRP A 79 19.01 3.34 5.60
CA TRP A 79 20.14 2.43 5.65
C TRP A 79 20.60 2.13 7.08
N ILE A 80 20.66 3.15 7.95
CA ILE A 80 21.01 2.98 9.38
C ILE A 80 19.93 2.14 10.07
N ALA A 81 18.67 2.43 9.86
CA ALA A 81 17.52 1.72 10.42
C ALA A 81 17.58 0.22 10.04
N ASN A 82 17.79 -0.08 8.75
CA ASN A 82 17.93 -1.45 8.28
C ASN A 82 19.09 -2.17 8.98
N ARG A 83 20.26 -1.53 9.12
CA ARG A 83 21.41 -2.14 9.83
C ARG A 83 21.11 -2.45 11.31
N ARG A 84 20.30 -1.65 11.98
CA ARG A 84 19.86 -1.89 13.35
C ARG A 84 18.80 -2.99 13.45
N THR A 85 17.99 -3.14 12.42
CA THR A 85 16.94 -4.17 12.35
C THR A 85 17.53 -5.56 12.09
N VAL A 86 18.55 -5.69 11.24
CA VAL A 86 19.18 -6.98 10.85
C VAL A 86 19.50 -7.90 12.05
N PRO A 87 20.14 -7.47 13.15
CA PRO A 87 20.42 -8.38 14.28
C PRO A 87 19.16 -8.90 14.97
N ARG A 88 18.09 -8.10 15.02
CA ARG A 88 16.79 -8.49 15.61
C ARG A 88 16.08 -9.49 14.72
N THR A 89 16.08 -9.25 13.41
CA THR A 89 15.52 -10.15 12.39
C THR A 89 16.25 -11.50 12.39
N ARG A 90 17.58 -11.49 12.57
CA ARG A 90 18.37 -12.73 12.66
C ARG A 90 17.95 -13.60 13.85
N ARG A 91 17.76 -13.01 15.04
CA ARG A 91 17.25 -13.74 16.21
C ARG A 91 15.86 -14.30 15.95
N LEU A 92 14.97 -13.48 15.37
CA LEU A 92 13.61 -13.91 15.05
C LEU A 92 13.61 -15.07 14.05
N LEU A 93 14.45 -15.04 13.03
CA LEU A 93 14.58 -16.12 12.06
C LEU A 93 15.14 -17.39 12.70
N ASP A 94 16.20 -17.28 13.52
CA ASP A 94 16.78 -18.40 14.24
C ASP A 94 15.77 -19.03 15.20
N ASP A 95 14.97 -18.23 15.93
CA ASP A 95 13.93 -18.69 16.86
C ASP A 95 12.72 -19.33 16.15
N PHE A 96 12.30 -18.76 15.04
CA PHE A 96 11.13 -19.25 14.31
C PHE A 96 11.48 -20.40 13.37
N SER A 97 12.72 -20.51 12.89
CA SER A 97 13.19 -21.51 11.92
C SER A 97 12.23 -21.67 10.73
N PRO A 98 12.02 -20.64 9.91
CA PRO A 98 11.08 -20.67 8.79
C PRO A 98 11.61 -21.52 7.63
N ASP A 99 10.70 -22.15 6.88
CA ASP A 99 11.00 -22.80 5.60
C ASP A 99 11.21 -21.76 4.47
N LEU A 100 10.62 -20.57 4.64
CA LEU A 100 10.59 -19.51 3.64
C LEU A 100 10.49 -18.13 4.31
N VAL A 101 11.18 -17.14 3.76
CA VAL A 101 11.03 -15.72 4.14
C VAL A 101 10.38 -14.97 3.00
N VAL A 102 9.25 -14.30 3.28
CA VAL A 102 8.58 -13.37 2.38
C VAL A 102 8.80 -11.97 2.90
N CYS A 103 9.21 -11.02 2.07
CA CYS A 103 9.29 -9.61 2.45
C CYS A 103 8.59 -8.72 1.44
N ASP A 104 7.67 -7.90 1.93
CA ASP A 104 7.02 -6.84 1.16
C ASP A 104 7.75 -5.52 1.43
N GLU A 105 8.69 -5.19 0.55
CA GLU A 105 9.62 -4.05 0.66
C GLU A 105 10.29 -3.90 2.04
N GLU A 106 10.49 -5.02 2.74
CA GLU A 106 11.30 -5.11 3.94
C GLU A 106 12.64 -5.79 3.60
N PHE A 107 13.73 -5.19 4.01
CA PHE A 107 15.05 -5.57 3.50
C PHE A 107 15.86 -6.42 4.48
N SER A 108 15.63 -6.28 5.79
CA SER A 108 16.42 -7.02 6.79
C SER A 108 16.18 -8.52 6.72
N GLY A 109 14.93 -8.93 6.42
CA GLY A 109 14.57 -10.33 6.20
C GLY A 109 15.27 -10.93 5.00
N MET A 110 15.35 -10.16 3.90
CA MET A 110 16.04 -10.61 2.68
C MET A 110 17.54 -10.82 2.92
N VAL A 111 18.17 -9.92 3.68
CA VAL A 111 19.61 -10.04 4.03
C VAL A 111 19.82 -11.28 4.90
N VAL A 112 19.07 -11.43 5.99
CA VAL A 112 19.27 -12.53 6.95
C VAL A 112 18.93 -13.88 6.34
N ALA A 113 17.86 -13.99 5.57
CA ALA A 113 17.50 -15.22 4.89
C ALA A 113 18.57 -15.66 3.88
N GLY A 114 19.16 -14.70 3.16
CA GLY A 114 20.30 -14.96 2.27
C GLY A 114 21.55 -15.47 3.01
N GLU A 115 21.86 -14.90 4.19
CA GLU A 115 22.96 -15.36 5.04
C GLU A 115 22.75 -16.80 5.58
N ARG A 116 21.51 -17.21 5.78
CA ARG A 116 21.11 -18.52 6.31
C ARG A 116 20.79 -19.57 5.24
N GLY A 117 20.80 -19.19 3.96
CA GLY A 117 20.43 -20.09 2.88
C GLY A 117 18.92 -20.46 2.89
N VAL A 118 18.07 -19.66 3.55
CA VAL A 118 16.61 -19.83 3.54
C VAL A 118 16.05 -19.21 2.27
N LYS A 119 15.09 -19.87 1.63
CA LYS A 119 14.42 -19.38 0.41
C LYS A 119 13.79 -18.02 0.63
N ARG A 120 13.88 -17.15 -0.37
CA ARG A 120 13.48 -15.75 -0.30
C ARG A 120 12.47 -15.39 -1.36
N VAL A 121 11.34 -14.82 -0.93
CA VAL A 121 10.38 -14.17 -1.80
C VAL A 121 10.39 -12.68 -1.48
N PHE A 122 10.59 -11.86 -2.51
CA PHE A 122 10.51 -10.42 -2.38
C PHE A 122 9.27 -9.92 -3.14
N ILE A 123 8.43 -9.15 -2.47
CA ILE A 123 7.28 -8.47 -3.07
C ILE A 123 7.67 -7.01 -3.21
N ALA A 124 7.61 -6.51 -4.43
CA ALA A 124 7.95 -5.13 -4.73
C ALA A 124 7.15 -4.64 -5.93
N ASP A 125 6.83 -3.37 -5.90
CA ASP A 125 6.38 -2.69 -7.10
C ASP A 125 7.58 -2.58 -8.06
N GLU A 126 7.36 -2.65 -9.38
CA GLU A 126 8.44 -2.55 -10.35
C GLU A 126 8.92 -1.08 -10.44
N LEU A 127 9.73 -0.66 -9.48
CA LEU A 127 10.15 0.72 -9.37
C LEU A 127 11.65 0.89 -9.54
N ALA A 128 12.03 1.68 -10.53
CA ALA A 128 13.21 2.51 -10.35
C ALA A 128 12.87 3.57 -9.29
N LEU A 129 13.71 3.70 -8.28
CA LEU A 129 13.66 4.84 -7.37
C LEU A 129 13.64 6.11 -8.24
N GLY A 130 13.13 7.18 -7.84
CA GLY A 130 13.02 8.38 -8.70
C GLY A 130 12.71 9.62 -7.88
N PHE A 131 13.07 9.55 -6.59
CA PHE A 131 12.78 10.60 -5.62
C PHE A 131 13.81 11.73 -5.61
N ALA A 132 15.03 11.46 -6.09
CA ALA A 132 16.14 12.39 -5.99
C ALA A 132 16.07 13.53 -6.99
N ARG A 133 16.17 14.78 -6.52
CA ARG A 133 16.15 16.00 -7.35
C ARG A 133 17.52 16.71 -7.42
N THR A 134 18.34 16.59 -6.36
CA THR A 134 19.69 17.16 -6.32
C THR A 134 20.73 16.17 -6.83
N TRP A 135 21.88 16.65 -7.34
CA TRP A 135 22.93 15.79 -7.84
C TRP A 135 23.51 14.84 -6.76
N VAL A 136 23.61 15.31 -5.51
CA VAL A 136 24.06 14.50 -4.38
C VAL A 136 23.06 13.37 -4.12
N ALA A 137 21.77 13.71 -4.03
CA ALA A 137 20.72 12.73 -3.82
C ALA A 137 20.66 11.70 -4.96
N ARG A 138 20.82 12.12 -6.20
CA ARG A 138 20.87 11.21 -7.38
C ARG A 138 22.03 10.23 -7.32
N ARG A 139 23.20 10.64 -6.83
CA ARG A 139 24.35 9.73 -6.67
C ARG A 139 24.12 8.69 -5.58
N ILE A 140 23.48 9.09 -4.47
CA ILE A 140 23.08 8.16 -3.40
C ILE A 140 22.01 7.20 -3.93
N GLU A 141 20.97 7.75 -4.56
CA GLU A 141 19.87 6.98 -5.14
C GLU A 141 20.35 5.94 -6.17
N ALA A 142 21.29 6.29 -7.04
CA ALA A 142 21.84 5.35 -8.02
C ALA A 142 22.55 4.14 -7.37
N ARG A 143 23.19 4.35 -6.20
CA ARG A 143 23.78 3.23 -5.45
C ARG A 143 22.72 2.36 -4.77
N VAL A 144 21.70 3.01 -4.20
CA VAL A 144 20.56 2.30 -3.58
C VAL A 144 19.80 1.51 -4.64
N ASP A 145 19.55 2.11 -5.80
CA ASP A 145 18.87 1.46 -6.93
C ASP A 145 19.67 0.26 -7.47
N GLY A 146 20.99 0.39 -7.58
CA GLY A 146 21.87 -0.72 -7.97
C GLY A 146 21.81 -1.88 -6.98
N TRP A 147 21.84 -1.58 -5.67
CA TRP A 147 21.67 -2.59 -4.63
C TRP A 147 20.29 -3.23 -4.67
N TYR A 148 19.23 -2.43 -4.83
CA TYR A 148 17.84 -2.88 -4.91
C TYR A 148 17.62 -3.84 -6.10
N LYS A 149 18.14 -3.50 -7.28
CA LYS A 149 18.10 -4.36 -8.47
C LYS A 149 18.89 -5.65 -8.27
N GLY A 150 20.06 -5.56 -7.62
CA GLY A 150 20.85 -6.72 -7.24
C GLY A 150 20.09 -7.67 -6.31
N LEU A 151 19.39 -7.11 -5.31
CA LEU A 151 18.53 -7.88 -4.41
C LEU A 151 17.41 -8.59 -5.19
N GLN A 152 16.68 -7.87 -6.05
CA GLN A 152 15.60 -8.44 -6.87
C GLN A 152 16.09 -9.59 -7.76
N GLY A 153 17.29 -9.49 -8.32
CA GLY A 153 17.91 -10.56 -9.12
C GLY A 153 18.40 -11.76 -8.30
N SER A 154 18.61 -11.60 -6.99
CA SER A 154 19.18 -12.61 -6.11
C SER A 154 18.18 -13.44 -5.32
N VAL A 155 16.90 -13.08 -5.31
CA VAL A 155 15.85 -13.81 -4.60
C VAL A 155 15.33 -14.98 -5.42
N ASP A 156 14.79 -16.02 -4.74
CA ASP A 156 14.23 -17.19 -5.40
C ASP A 156 12.96 -16.83 -6.20
N LEU A 157 12.21 -15.85 -5.72
CA LEU A 157 10.99 -15.36 -6.36
C LEU A 157 10.80 -13.86 -6.09
N LEU A 158 10.61 -13.09 -7.15
CA LEU A 158 10.16 -11.70 -7.12
C LEU A 158 8.70 -11.64 -7.54
N ILE A 159 7.83 -11.20 -6.64
CA ILE A 159 6.40 -10.97 -6.92
C ILE A 159 6.20 -9.49 -7.20
N VAL A 160 5.56 -9.19 -8.33
CA VAL A 160 5.14 -7.84 -8.70
C VAL A 160 3.61 -7.81 -8.71
N PRO A 161 2.96 -7.07 -7.78
CA PRO A 161 1.50 -7.03 -7.65
C PRO A 161 0.86 -6.09 -8.69
N GLU A 162 1.23 -6.27 -9.94
CA GLU A 162 0.77 -5.53 -11.11
C GLU A 162 0.54 -6.47 -12.29
N PHE A 163 -0.08 -5.94 -13.35
CA PHE A 163 -0.17 -6.66 -14.61
C PHE A 163 1.11 -6.52 -15.41
N GLY A 164 1.61 -7.60 -15.96
CA GLY A 164 2.84 -7.61 -16.76
C GLY A 164 3.23 -9.01 -17.22
N GLU A 165 4.38 -9.12 -17.87
CA GLU A 165 4.90 -10.40 -18.36
C GLU A 165 5.87 -11.01 -17.35
N SER A 166 5.56 -12.24 -16.92
CA SER A 166 6.38 -13.02 -16.01
C SER A 166 7.56 -13.66 -16.74
N GLY A 167 8.72 -13.73 -16.05
CA GLY A 167 9.91 -14.36 -16.62
C GLY A 167 11.06 -14.47 -15.61
N GLY A 168 11.93 -15.48 -15.75
CA GLY A 168 12.99 -15.75 -14.80
C GLY A 168 12.43 -15.98 -13.38
N ASN A 169 12.97 -15.26 -12.39
CA ASN A 169 12.49 -15.31 -11.01
C ASN A 169 11.32 -14.35 -10.75
N ARG A 170 10.86 -13.58 -11.75
CA ARG A 170 9.81 -12.57 -11.62
C ARG A 170 8.44 -13.13 -12.01
N ARG A 171 7.43 -12.84 -11.18
CA ARG A 171 6.02 -13.15 -11.42
C ARG A 171 5.17 -11.88 -11.23
N PHE A 172 4.48 -11.48 -12.29
CA PHE A 172 3.40 -10.50 -12.25
C PHE A 172 2.11 -11.24 -11.90
N VAL A 173 1.51 -10.88 -10.77
CA VAL A 173 0.35 -11.59 -10.22
C VAL A 173 -0.94 -10.79 -10.35
N GLY A 174 -0.85 -9.55 -10.82
CA GLY A 174 -1.95 -8.59 -10.77
C GLY A 174 -2.14 -7.99 -9.37
N PRO A 175 -3.03 -7.00 -9.23
CA PRO A 175 -3.28 -6.34 -7.96
C PRO A 175 -3.74 -7.31 -6.87
N ILE A 176 -3.19 -7.13 -5.66
CA ILE A 176 -3.61 -7.82 -4.44
C ILE A 176 -4.52 -6.86 -3.66
N VAL A 177 -5.81 -7.14 -3.64
CA VAL A 177 -6.84 -6.20 -3.21
C VAL A 177 -7.69 -6.78 -2.09
N ARG A 178 -8.00 -5.96 -1.08
CA ARG A 178 -8.99 -6.34 -0.06
C ARG A 178 -10.37 -6.45 -0.69
N ARG A 179 -11.06 -7.54 -0.42
CA ARG A 179 -12.46 -7.71 -0.84
C ARG A 179 -13.38 -6.94 0.10
N THR A 180 -14.44 -6.36 -0.44
CA THR A 180 -15.50 -5.76 0.36
C THR A 180 -16.24 -6.83 1.14
N THR A 181 -16.57 -6.52 2.40
CA THR A 181 -17.27 -7.44 3.31
C THR A 181 -18.66 -6.95 3.69
N LYS A 182 -18.96 -5.68 3.41
CA LYS A 182 -20.20 -4.99 3.78
C LYS A 182 -20.88 -4.43 2.54
N SER A 183 -22.19 -4.36 2.58
CA SER A 183 -22.95 -3.53 1.64
C SER A 183 -22.64 -2.03 1.85
N PRO A 184 -22.90 -1.15 0.88
CA PRO A 184 -22.67 0.29 1.04
C PRO A 184 -23.35 0.90 2.26
N LEU A 185 -24.57 0.45 2.58
CA LEU A 185 -25.32 0.92 3.74
C LEU A 185 -24.69 0.47 5.06
N GLU A 186 -24.31 -0.81 5.15
CA GLU A 186 -23.64 -1.36 6.33
C GLU A 186 -22.27 -0.71 6.55
N ALA A 187 -21.52 -0.44 5.46
CA ALA A 187 -20.24 0.26 5.55
C ALA A 187 -20.40 1.66 6.14
N LYS A 188 -21.37 2.44 5.66
CA LYS A 188 -21.68 3.78 6.17
C LYS A 188 -22.14 3.72 7.62
N SER A 189 -23.11 2.87 7.95
CA SER A 189 -23.69 2.74 9.30
C SER A 189 -22.67 2.30 10.35
N SER A 190 -21.68 1.47 9.97
CA SER A 190 -20.58 1.02 10.86
C SER A 190 -19.77 2.19 11.43
N TYR A 191 -19.78 3.33 10.76
CA TYR A 191 -19.04 4.54 11.15
C TYR A 191 -19.99 5.70 11.52
N GLY A 192 -21.29 5.45 11.68
CA GLY A 192 -22.28 6.48 12.00
C GLY A 192 -22.45 7.53 10.89
N LEU A 193 -22.14 7.16 9.64
CA LEU A 193 -22.27 8.04 8.49
C LEU A 193 -23.71 8.06 7.98
N PRO A 194 -24.19 9.21 7.47
CA PRO A 194 -25.50 9.29 6.82
C PRO A 194 -25.62 8.40 5.58
N GLU A 195 -26.85 7.99 5.25
CA GLU A 195 -27.14 7.19 4.05
C GLU A 195 -26.98 7.97 2.73
N GLY A 196 -26.93 9.31 2.78
CA GLY A 196 -26.82 10.21 1.64
C GLY A 196 -25.57 10.03 0.79
N GLY A 197 -25.41 10.88 -0.20
CA GLY A 197 -24.24 10.89 -1.09
C GLY A 197 -22.92 11.06 -0.33
N MET A 198 -21.84 10.45 -0.82
CA MET A 198 -20.55 10.42 -0.14
C MET A 198 -19.37 10.59 -1.11
N VAL A 199 -18.54 11.62 -0.86
CA VAL A 199 -17.19 11.70 -1.41
C VAL A 199 -16.22 11.22 -0.33
N LEU A 200 -15.45 10.20 -0.64
CA LEU A 200 -14.40 9.69 0.24
C LEU A 200 -13.05 10.31 -0.16
N PHE A 201 -12.44 11.04 0.76
CA PHE A 201 -11.04 11.44 0.63
C PHE A 201 -10.14 10.48 1.41
N ALA A 202 -9.38 9.68 0.69
CA ALA A 202 -8.45 8.71 1.27
C ALA A 202 -7.01 9.27 1.20
N THR A 203 -6.46 9.66 2.36
CA THR A 203 -5.05 10.06 2.45
C THR A 203 -4.14 8.84 2.43
N SER A 204 -2.92 9.00 1.92
CA SER A 204 -1.88 7.98 2.13
C SER A 204 -1.53 7.87 3.61
N GLY A 205 -1.04 6.70 4.03
CA GLY A 205 -0.64 6.46 5.43
C GLY A 205 0.48 7.37 5.96
N SER A 206 1.07 8.22 5.12
CA SER A 206 2.13 9.17 5.48
C SER A 206 1.64 10.45 6.18
N GLY A 207 0.32 10.68 6.30
CA GLY A 207 -0.24 11.86 6.98
C GLY A 207 -0.19 13.15 6.17
N VAL A 208 0.18 13.05 4.91
CA VAL A 208 0.23 14.18 3.99
C VAL A 208 -1.04 14.19 3.16
N GLY A 209 -1.66 15.34 3.07
CA GLY A 209 -2.82 15.50 2.19
C GLY A 209 -4.02 16.20 2.81
N TRP A 210 -3.98 16.62 4.08
CA TRP A 210 -5.11 17.32 4.66
C TRP A 210 -5.43 18.64 3.94
N GLU A 211 -4.41 19.35 3.44
CA GLU A 211 -4.62 20.52 2.57
C GLU A 211 -5.41 20.17 1.30
N LEU A 212 -5.16 18.98 0.76
CA LEU A 212 -5.95 18.47 -0.36
C LEU A 212 -7.38 18.16 0.06
N ALA A 213 -7.61 17.67 1.29
CA ALA A 213 -8.97 17.45 1.79
C ALA A 213 -9.79 18.75 1.87
N LEU A 214 -9.16 19.87 2.29
CA LEU A 214 -9.80 21.18 2.24
C LEU A 214 -10.16 21.59 0.81
N ARG A 215 -9.24 21.39 -0.13
CA ARG A 215 -9.50 21.66 -1.56
C ARG A 215 -10.59 20.77 -2.15
N VAL A 216 -10.70 19.52 -1.70
CA VAL A 216 -11.79 18.61 -2.09
C VAL A 216 -13.11 19.14 -1.58
N ARG A 217 -13.21 19.56 -0.31
CA ARG A 217 -14.40 20.17 0.26
C ARG A 217 -14.84 21.40 -0.53
N ASP A 218 -13.90 22.31 -0.79
CA ASP A 218 -14.19 23.54 -1.55
C ASP A 218 -14.64 23.20 -3.00
N ALA A 219 -14.01 22.19 -3.62
CA ALA A 219 -14.37 21.70 -4.94
C ALA A 219 -15.77 21.09 -4.99
N MET A 220 -16.20 20.37 -3.94
CA MET A 220 -17.56 19.85 -3.82
C MET A 220 -18.60 20.98 -3.83
N GLY A 221 -18.34 22.06 -3.06
CA GLY A 221 -19.19 23.25 -3.06
C GLY A 221 -19.29 23.91 -4.45
N LEU A 222 -18.14 24.11 -5.11
CA LEU A 222 -18.09 24.68 -6.47
C LEU A 222 -18.67 23.75 -7.54
N ALA A 223 -18.68 22.44 -7.29
CA ALA A 223 -19.33 21.45 -8.15
C ALA A 223 -20.86 21.38 -7.96
N GLY A 224 -21.42 22.06 -6.95
CA GLY A 224 -22.84 22.06 -6.64
C GLY A 224 -23.31 20.81 -5.88
N LEU A 225 -22.43 20.11 -5.18
CA LEU A 225 -22.74 18.92 -4.38
C LEU A 225 -23.23 19.31 -2.98
N SER A 226 -24.35 20.01 -2.89
CA SER A 226 -24.99 20.30 -1.59
C SER A 226 -25.64 19.06 -0.98
N GLY A 227 -25.45 18.84 0.33
CA GLY A 227 -25.99 17.66 1.03
C GLY A 227 -25.23 16.35 0.76
N VAL A 228 -24.05 16.42 0.14
CA VAL A 228 -23.15 15.29 -0.03
C VAL A 228 -22.09 15.34 1.06
N ASN A 229 -21.88 14.23 1.74
CA ASN A 229 -20.92 14.14 2.85
C ASN A 229 -19.47 13.97 2.34
N LEU A 230 -18.54 14.69 2.94
CA LEU A 230 -17.11 14.44 2.78
C LEU A 230 -16.63 13.55 3.93
N VAL A 231 -16.23 12.34 3.61
CA VAL A 231 -15.61 11.42 4.56
C VAL A 231 -14.09 11.41 4.35
N VAL A 232 -13.32 11.64 5.40
CA VAL A 232 -11.86 11.67 5.35
C VAL A 232 -11.32 10.48 6.10
N THR A 233 -10.46 9.69 5.44
CA THR A 233 -9.77 8.55 6.06
C THR A 233 -8.27 8.66 5.88
N GLY A 234 -7.53 8.06 6.81
CA GLY A 234 -6.07 8.02 6.79
C GLY A 234 -5.45 8.71 8.00
N ASN A 235 -4.20 9.14 7.88
CA ASN A 235 -3.49 9.70 9.01
C ASN A 235 -4.04 11.06 9.41
N ARG A 236 -4.27 11.24 10.72
CA ARG A 236 -4.85 12.47 11.27
C ARG A 236 -3.98 13.70 10.96
N ALA A 237 -4.63 14.67 10.37
CA ALA A 237 -4.24 16.08 10.33
C ALA A 237 -5.16 16.88 11.26
N PRO A 238 -4.99 18.22 11.38
CA PRO A 238 -5.96 19.05 12.09
C PRO A 238 -7.37 18.76 11.54
N ARG A 239 -8.34 18.63 12.44
CA ARG A 239 -9.73 18.34 12.08
C ARG A 239 -10.22 19.34 11.03
N ILE A 240 -10.81 18.81 9.97
CA ILE A 240 -11.57 19.62 9.03
C ILE A 240 -12.97 19.77 9.64
N GLU A 241 -13.35 21.00 9.98
CA GLU A 241 -14.65 21.28 10.55
C GLU A 241 -15.67 21.55 9.45
N GLY A 242 -16.90 21.07 9.63
CA GLY A 242 -18.05 21.26 8.74
C GLY A 242 -19.15 20.30 9.10
N ASP A 243 -20.40 20.70 8.93
CA ASP A 243 -21.56 19.90 9.30
C ASP A 243 -21.66 18.59 8.48
N ASP A 244 -21.14 18.61 7.24
CA ASP A 244 -21.14 17.46 6.31
C ASP A 244 -19.74 16.81 6.20
N VAL A 245 -18.85 16.99 7.19
CA VAL A 245 -17.48 16.46 7.16
C VAL A 245 -17.26 15.45 8.29
N TYR A 246 -16.82 14.26 7.94
CA TYR A 246 -16.56 13.14 8.86
C TYR A 246 -15.11 12.71 8.77
N ASP A 247 -14.30 13.01 9.79
CA ASP A 247 -12.90 12.56 9.89
C ASP A 247 -12.83 11.28 10.73
N LEU A 248 -12.63 10.16 10.07
CA LEU A 248 -12.57 8.83 10.69
C LEU A 248 -11.13 8.42 11.08
N GLY A 249 -10.12 9.14 10.61
CA GLY A 249 -8.73 8.72 10.80
C GLY A 249 -8.41 7.42 10.07
N VAL A 250 -7.46 6.63 10.62
CA VAL A 250 -7.11 5.33 10.07
C VAL A 250 -8.15 4.30 10.49
N ILE A 251 -8.74 3.63 9.52
CA ILE A 251 -9.75 2.58 9.73
C ILE A 251 -9.27 1.27 9.08
N PRO A 252 -9.61 0.11 9.65
CA PRO A 252 -9.12 -1.19 9.17
C PRO A 252 -9.78 -1.63 7.86
N ASP A 253 -11.04 -1.28 7.63
CA ASP A 253 -11.88 -1.73 6.52
C ASP A 253 -12.21 -0.61 5.52
N ASN A 254 -11.23 0.24 5.22
CA ASN A 254 -11.39 1.38 4.30
C ASN A 254 -11.91 0.96 2.91
N GLN A 255 -11.63 -0.27 2.45
CA GLN A 255 -12.13 -0.80 1.18
C GLN A 255 -13.68 -0.83 1.12
N ASP A 256 -14.34 -1.02 2.25
CA ASP A 256 -15.81 -1.03 2.31
C ASP A 256 -16.36 0.40 2.10
N LEU A 257 -15.69 1.43 2.64
CA LEU A 257 -16.05 2.83 2.36
C LEU A 257 -15.65 3.25 0.94
N VAL A 258 -14.54 2.77 0.39
CA VAL A 258 -14.19 2.97 -1.04
C VAL A 258 -15.30 2.43 -1.93
N ALA A 259 -15.84 1.25 -1.64
CA ALA A 259 -16.92 0.65 -2.39
C ALA A 259 -18.26 1.38 -2.19
N ALA A 260 -18.50 1.95 -1.01
CA ALA A 260 -19.73 2.68 -0.67
C ALA A 260 -19.74 4.13 -1.20
N ALA A 261 -18.59 4.70 -1.58
CA ALA A 261 -18.47 6.07 -2.02
C ALA A 261 -19.05 6.29 -3.43
N ASP A 262 -19.60 7.46 -3.67
CA ASP A 262 -20.02 7.91 -5.00
C ASP A 262 -18.86 8.49 -5.80
N LEU A 263 -17.81 8.93 -5.11
CA LEU A 263 -16.53 9.36 -5.66
C LEU A 263 -15.43 9.18 -4.61
N VAL A 264 -14.28 8.67 -5.04
CA VAL A 264 -13.06 8.67 -4.23
C VAL A 264 -12.11 9.74 -4.74
N VAL A 265 -11.49 10.48 -3.82
CA VAL A 265 -10.33 11.34 -4.11
C VAL A 265 -9.15 10.85 -3.28
N SER A 266 -7.98 10.67 -3.88
CA SER A 266 -6.81 10.09 -3.21
C SER A 266 -5.50 10.74 -3.64
N THR A 267 -4.46 10.56 -2.82
CA THR A 267 -3.08 10.96 -3.13
C THR A 267 -2.34 9.94 -4.02
N ALA A 268 -3.05 9.20 -4.87
CA ALA A 268 -2.49 8.22 -5.80
C ALA A 268 -1.79 7.02 -5.15
N GLY A 269 -2.22 6.61 -3.96
CA GLY A 269 -1.79 5.35 -3.35
C GLY A 269 -2.34 4.14 -4.11
N LYS A 270 -1.45 3.20 -4.48
CA LYS A 270 -1.80 2.05 -5.34
C LYS A 270 -2.97 1.24 -4.78
N SER A 271 -2.97 0.91 -3.48
CA SER A 271 -4.03 0.11 -2.86
C SER A 271 -5.42 0.74 -3.01
N THR A 272 -5.54 2.07 -2.81
CA THR A 272 -6.82 2.77 -2.96
C THR A 272 -7.30 2.80 -4.42
N ILE A 273 -6.36 2.94 -5.36
CA ILE A 273 -6.67 2.89 -6.80
C ILE A 273 -7.23 1.51 -7.17
N ASP A 274 -6.57 0.44 -6.73
CA ASP A 274 -6.96 -0.92 -7.03
C ASP A 274 -8.29 -1.29 -6.35
N GLU A 275 -8.51 -0.85 -5.11
CA GLU A 275 -9.76 -1.03 -4.39
C GLU A 275 -10.93 -0.30 -5.09
N ALA A 276 -10.71 0.93 -5.55
CA ALA A 276 -11.71 1.67 -6.32
C ALA A 276 -12.03 0.97 -7.66
N ALA A 277 -11.01 0.46 -8.35
CA ALA A 277 -11.18 -0.30 -9.58
C ALA A 277 -11.94 -1.62 -9.34
N ALA A 278 -11.62 -2.33 -8.25
CA ALA A 278 -12.33 -3.55 -7.85
C ALA A 278 -13.80 -3.31 -7.53
N ALA A 279 -14.11 -2.17 -6.92
CA ALA A 279 -15.49 -1.79 -6.58
C ALA A 279 -16.24 -1.10 -7.73
N GLY A 280 -15.55 -0.67 -8.79
CA GLY A 280 -16.11 0.16 -9.85
C GLY A 280 -16.43 1.59 -9.40
N THR A 281 -15.81 2.06 -8.32
CA THR A 281 -16.01 3.41 -7.79
C THR A 281 -15.16 4.41 -8.58
N PRO A 282 -15.72 5.54 -9.05
CA PRO A 282 -14.96 6.57 -9.73
C PRO A 282 -13.91 7.16 -8.79
N ILE A 283 -12.71 7.44 -9.33
CA ILE A 283 -11.60 7.95 -8.54
C ILE A 283 -10.90 9.12 -9.24
N ILE A 284 -10.56 10.14 -8.45
CA ILE A 284 -9.65 11.23 -8.81
C ILE A 284 -8.37 11.02 -7.99
N VAL A 285 -7.21 11.10 -8.65
CA VAL A 285 -5.92 10.95 -7.96
C VAL A 285 -5.06 12.19 -8.16
N ILE A 286 -4.62 12.80 -7.05
CA ILE A 286 -3.74 13.97 -7.03
C ILE A 286 -2.45 13.58 -6.32
N PRO A 287 -1.36 13.30 -7.04
CA PRO A 287 -0.13 12.79 -6.44
C PRO A 287 0.58 13.86 -5.61
N ILE A 288 1.27 13.43 -4.55
CA ILE A 288 2.24 14.24 -3.83
C ILE A 288 3.39 14.56 -4.79
N ARG A 289 3.75 15.81 -4.92
CA ARG A 289 4.85 16.24 -5.78
C ARG A 289 6.16 15.56 -5.39
N TYR A 290 6.90 15.10 -6.40
CA TYR A 290 8.19 14.42 -6.25
C TYR A 290 8.11 13.06 -5.54
N HIS A 291 6.91 12.52 -5.38
CA HIS A 291 6.71 11.13 -4.96
C HIS A 291 6.58 10.26 -6.23
N ALA A 292 7.71 9.70 -6.67
CA ALA A 292 7.82 9.05 -7.98
C ALA A 292 6.76 7.95 -8.22
N GLU A 293 6.47 7.12 -7.21
CA GLU A 293 5.42 6.11 -7.28
C GLU A 293 4.04 6.75 -7.52
N GLN A 294 3.66 7.74 -6.70
CA GLN A 294 2.35 8.37 -6.83
C GLN A 294 2.20 9.14 -8.15
N GLU A 295 3.27 9.79 -8.61
CA GLU A 295 3.27 10.48 -9.91
C GLU A 295 3.06 9.49 -11.07
N ARG A 296 3.66 8.28 -11.00
CA ARG A 296 3.43 7.21 -11.99
C ARG A 296 2.01 6.67 -11.93
N ASN A 297 1.52 6.35 -10.72
CA ASN A 297 0.16 5.85 -10.53
C ASN A 297 -0.88 6.85 -11.05
N ALA A 298 -0.69 8.14 -10.79
CA ALA A 298 -1.55 9.19 -11.30
C ALA A 298 -1.48 9.31 -12.82
N ALA A 299 -0.27 9.31 -13.38
CA ALA A 299 -0.05 9.41 -14.83
C ALA A 299 -0.67 8.23 -15.59
N ALA A 300 -0.63 7.02 -15.05
CA ALA A 300 -1.28 5.84 -15.61
C ALA A 300 -2.81 5.99 -15.74
N LEU A 301 -3.42 6.86 -14.92
CA LEU A 301 -4.84 7.20 -14.95
C LEU A 301 -5.13 8.54 -15.65
N GLY A 302 -4.10 9.18 -16.22
CA GLY A 302 -4.23 10.46 -16.91
C GLY A 302 -4.27 11.68 -15.99
N TYR A 303 -3.81 11.54 -14.74
CA TYR A 303 -3.78 12.62 -13.74
C TYR A 303 -2.36 13.09 -13.44
N SER A 304 -2.28 14.28 -12.87
CA SER A 304 -1.04 14.89 -12.38
C SER A 304 -1.30 15.78 -11.16
N SER A 305 -0.27 16.26 -10.50
CA SER A 305 -0.41 17.22 -9.40
C SER A 305 -1.03 18.55 -9.80
N SER A 306 -1.00 18.93 -11.09
CA SER A 306 -1.63 20.16 -11.59
C SER A 306 -3.15 20.08 -11.67
N ASP A 307 -3.73 18.86 -11.69
CA ASP A 307 -5.18 18.65 -11.74
C ASP A 307 -5.91 19.09 -10.46
N VAL A 308 -5.17 19.43 -9.41
CA VAL A 308 -5.72 20.09 -8.22
C VAL A 308 -6.49 21.38 -8.57
N SER A 309 -6.08 22.12 -9.61
CA SER A 309 -6.77 23.32 -10.07
C SER A 309 -8.08 23.03 -10.79
N ARG A 310 -8.28 21.80 -11.28
CA ARG A 310 -9.46 21.32 -12.01
C ARG A 310 -10.40 20.49 -11.15
N LEU A 311 -10.12 20.35 -9.83
CA LEU A 311 -10.93 19.52 -8.94
C LEU A 311 -12.43 19.78 -9.03
N PRO A 312 -12.94 21.04 -9.08
CA PRO A 312 -14.39 21.27 -9.19
C PRO A 312 -15.01 20.62 -10.44
N ASP A 313 -14.35 20.73 -11.58
CA ASP A 313 -14.83 20.13 -12.82
C ASP A 313 -14.71 18.59 -12.81
N LEU A 314 -13.62 18.06 -12.27
CA LEU A 314 -13.42 16.62 -12.12
C LEU A 314 -14.48 16.03 -11.20
N VAL A 315 -14.73 16.64 -10.04
CA VAL A 315 -15.76 16.22 -9.09
C VAL A 315 -17.13 16.22 -9.76
N ARG A 316 -17.53 17.33 -10.42
CA ARG A 316 -18.82 17.45 -11.14
C ARG A 316 -18.98 16.39 -12.22
N ASN A 317 -17.89 16.09 -12.93
CA ASN A 317 -17.91 15.16 -14.06
C ASN A 317 -17.90 13.70 -13.64
N LEU A 318 -17.34 13.34 -12.49
CA LEU A 318 -17.11 11.95 -12.09
C LEU A 318 -18.05 11.48 -10.97
N TYR A 319 -18.59 12.39 -10.17
CA TYR A 319 -19.48 12.03 -9.05
C TYR A 319 -20.63 11.12 -9.52
N GLY A 320 -20.79 9.97 -8.86
CA GLY A 320 -21.81 8.98 -9.15
C GLY A 320 -21.60 8.15 -10.44
N LYS A 321 -20.56 8.42 -11.23
CA LYS A 321 -20.31 7.72 -12.50
C LYS A 321 -19.53 6.42 -12.29
N ARG A 322 -20.19 5.41 -11.72
CA ARG A 322 -19.58 4.11 -11.50
C ARG A 322 -19.14 3.43 -12.80
N GLN A 323 -18.05 2.69 -12.69
CA GLN A 323 -17.51 1.83 -13.73
C GLN A 323 -17.86 0.35 -13.44
N PRO A 324 -17.78 -0.55 -14.44
CA PRO A 324 -17.85 -1.97 -14.17
C PRO A 324 -16.74 -2.39 -13.18
N PRO A 325 -17.08 -3.14 -12.11
CA PRO A 325 -16.10 -3.66 -11.18
C PRO A 325 -15.07 -4.56 -11.88
N ARG A 326 -13.81 -4.47 -11.44
CA ARG A 326 -12.72 -5.35 -11.94
C ARG A 326 -12.47 -6.48 -10.95
N VAL A 327 -12.29 -7.68 -11.47
CA VAL A 327 -11.92 -8.85 -10.66
C VAL A 327 -10.42 -9.00 -10.65
N PHE A 328 -9.83 -9.06 -9.46
CA PHE A 328 -8.42 -9.31 -9.24
C PHE A 328 -8.25 -10.60 -8.42
N ASN A 329 -7.23 -11.38 -8.74
CA ASN A 329 -6.89 -12.64 -8.08
C ASN A 329 -5.39 -12.68 -7.70
N GLY A 330 -4.78 -11.50 -7.50
CA GLY A 330 -3.35 -11.40 -7.25
C GLY A 330 -2.91 -12.16 -6.00
N GLU A 331 -3.75 -12.23 -4.97
CA GLU A 331 -3.47 -12.99 -3.75
C GLU A 331 -3.39 -14.51 -4.00
N VAL A 332 -4.25 -15.03 -4.87
CA VAL A 332 -4.27 -16.46 -5.21
C VAL A 332 -3.05 -16.83 -6.05
N GLU A 333 -2.74 -16.02 -7.06
CA GLU A 333 -1.57 -16.25 -7.91
C GLU A 333 -0.25 -16.11 -7.13
N ALA A 334 -0.15 -15.11 -6.24
CA ALA A 334 1.00 -14.93 -5.37
C ALA A 334 1.15 -16.11 -4.39
N CYS A 335 0.06 -16.53 -3.74
CA CYS A 335 0.05 -17.68 -2.83
C CYS A 335 0.54 -18.94 -3.53
N ARG A 336 0.01 -19.26 -4.73
CA ARG A 336 0.43 -20.40 -5.53
C ARG A 336 1.93 -20.35 -5.86
N ALA A 337 2.42 -19.19 -6.30
CA ALA A 337 3.83 -19.01 -6.63
C ALA A 337 4.75 -19.18 -5.40
N ILE A 338 4.35 -18.66 -4.24
CA ILE A 338 5.09 -18.79 -2.98
C ILE A 338 5.16 -20.25 -2.54
N LEU A 339 4.02 -20.94 -2.49
CA LEU A 339 3.94 -22.32 -2.00
C LEU A 339 4.63 -23.32 -2.92
N SER A 340 4.75 -23.02 -4.22
CA SER A 340 5.52 -23.86 -5.15
C SER A 340 7.00 -23.97 -4.78
N LEU A 341 7.57 -22.96 -4.10
CA LEU A 341 8.95 -23.01 -3.64
C LEU A 341 9.18 -24.01 -2.49
N VAL A 342 8.16 -24.36 -1.74
CA VAL A 342 8.25 -25.30 -0.60
C VAL A 342 7.64 -26.68 -0.89
N GLY A 343 7.42 -26.99 -2.18
CA GLY A 343 7.11 -28.35 -2.64
C GLY A 343 5.69 -28.85 -2.32
N ARG A 344 4.69 -27.93 -2.24
CA ARG A 344 3.31 -28.27 -1.86
C ARG A 344 2.20 -27.95 -2.89
N ILE A 345 2.55 -27.71 -4.11
CA ILE A 345 1.53 -27.71 -5.19
C ILE A 345 2.04 -28.65 -6.27
N ASP A 346 1.47 -29.85 -6.35
CA ASP A 346 1.52 -30.65 -7.56
C ASP A 346 0.95 -29.84 -8.71
N ALA A 347 1.66 -29.85 -9.84
CA ALA A 347 1.28 -29.13 -11.06
C ALA A 347 0.03 -29.76 -11.74
N SER A 348 -0.86 -30.37 -10.98
CA SER A 348 -2.14 -30.92 -11.42
C SER A 348 -3.26 -29.99 -10.96
N GLY A 349 -3.45 -28.90 -11.72
CA GLY A 349 -4.74 -28.22 -11.73
C GLY A 349 -5.79 -29.14 -12.35
N ASN A 350 -6.66 -29.65 -11.56
CA ASN A 350 -8.03 -30.05 -11.91
C ASN A 350 -8.96 -29.32 -10.97
#